data_0862223d53a0b133d097f9ad9da68aff
#
_entry.id   0862223d53a0b133d097f9ad9da68aff
#
_cell.length_a   1.000
_cell.length_b   1.000
_cell.length_c   1.000
_cell.angle_alpha   90.00
_cell.angle_beta   90.00
_cell.angle_gamma   90.00
#
_symmetry.space_group_name_H-M   'P 1'
#
loop_
_entity.id
_entity.type
_entity.pdbx_description
1 polymer ?
#
loop_
_entity_poly.entity_id
_entity_poly.type
_entity_poly.pdbx_seq_one_letter_code
_entity_poly.pdbx_strand_id
1 'polypeptide(L)' 'MSQFSTGELAKAAEVSVRTVQYYDQRGILTPSEVTEGGRRIYHESDLERLQVICFLRDLDFSIKQIQKLLQEENR' A
#
# COMPACT_ATOMS: atom_id res chain seq x y z
N MET A 1 14.19 -4.73 -11.38
CA MET A 1 12.85 -4.46 -10.85
C MET A 1 12.80 -4.80 -9.37
N SER A 2 12.25 -3.90 -8.59
CA SER A 2 12.22 -4.09 -7.13
C SER A 2 10.96 -4.83 -6.71
N GLN A 3 11.14 -5.85 -5.91
CA GLN A 3 10.05 -6.58 -5.28
C GLN A 3 10.24 -6.50 -3.78
N PHE A 4 9.14 -6.40 -3.06
CA PHE A 4 9.16 -6.25 -1.61
C PHE A 4 8.22 -7.26 -0.95
N SER A 5 8.69 -7.85 0.14
CA SER A 5 7.79 -8.51 1.08
C SER A 5 7.03 -7.44 1.86
N THR A 6 6.02 -7.84 2.63
CA THR A 6 5.29 -6.90 3.49
C THR A 6 6.25 -6.13 4.41
N GLY A 7 7.19 -6.85 5.03
CA GLY A 7 8.16 -6.22 5.93
C GLY A 7 9.10 -5.26 5.22
N GLU A 8 9.57 -5.65 4.04
CA GLU A 8 10.46 -4.80 3.26
C GLU A 8 9.75 -3.53 2.76
N LEU A 9 8.49 -3.68 2.34
CA LEU A 9 7.69 -2.54 1.92
C LEU A 9 7.48 -1.56 3.06
N ALA A 10 7.13 -2.08 4.24
CA ALA A 10 6.93 -1.25 5.42
C ALA A 10 8.20 -0.47 5.75
N LYS A 11 9.35 -1.13 5.71
CA LYS A 11 10.64 -0.49 5.99
C LYS A 11 10.95 0.60 4.96
N ALA A 12 10.73 0.32 3.68
CA ALA A 12 11.01 1.28 2.62
C ALA A 12 10.13 2.53 2.74
N ALA A 13 8.90 2.38 3.20
CA ALA A 13 7.96 3.50 3.38
C ALA A 13 8.02 4.11 4.78
N GLU A 14 8.86 3.57 5.66
CA GLU A 14 9.03 4.04 7.03
C GLU A 14 7.74 3.95 7.85
N VAL A 15 7.01 2.86 7.67
CA VAL A 15 5.78 2.58 8.44
C VAL A 15 5.91 1.19 9.07
N SER A 16 4.97 0.85 9.95
CA SER A 16 4.96 -0.48 10.56
C SER A 16 4.35 -1.51 9.61
N VAL A 17 4.69 -2.78 9.83
CA VAL A 17 4.06 -3.89 9.10
C VAL A 17 2.55 -3.87 9.32
N ARG A 18 2.13 -3.57 10.55
CA ARG A 18 0.70 -3.48 10.88
C ARG A 18 -0.01 -2.45 10.02
N THR A 19 0.65 -1.32 9.74
CA THR A 19 0.08 -0.28 8.89
C THR A 19 -0.15 -0.80 7.47
N VAL A 20 0.83 -1.50 6.92
CA VAL A 20 0.70 -2.10 5.57
C VAL A 20 -0.44 -3.11 5.56
N GLN A 21 -0.52 -3.98 6.56
CA GLN A 21 -1.57 -4.97 6.67
C GLN A 21 -2.94 -4.31 6.80
N TYR A 22 -3.04 -3.23 7.54
CA TYR A 22 -4.28 -2.49 7.70
C TYR A 22 -4.77 -1.95 6.35
N TYR A 23 -3.89 -1.35 5.58
CA TYR A 23 -4.24 -0.81 4.27
C TYR A 23 -4.63 -1.92 3.28
N ASP A 24 -3.95 -3.07 3.38
CA ASP A 24 -4.30 -4.24 2.58
C ASP A 24 -5.73 -4.70 2.92
N GLN A 25 -6.05 -4.80 4.21
CA GLN A 25 -7.39 -5.19 4.66
C GLN A 25 -8.45 -4.20 4.20
N ARG A 26 -8.11 -2.92 4.14
CA ARG A 26 -9.04 -1.88 3.67
C ARG A 26 -9.13 -1.81 2.14
N GLY A 27 -8.30 -2.56 1.45
CA GLY A 27 -8.33 -2.62 -0.02
C GLY A 27 -7.72 -1.43 -0.72
N ILE A 28 -7.01 -0.55 -0.01
CA ILE A 28 -6.38 0.61 -0.64
C ILE A 28 -4.93 0.35 -1.05
N LEU A 29 -4.36 -0.75 -0.57
CA LEU A 29 -3.01 -1.17 -0.94
C LEU A 29 -2.98 -2.68 -1.03
N THR A 30 -3.14 -3.22 -2.22
CA THR A 30 -3.12 -4.67 -2.41
C THR A 30 -1.81 -5.08 -3.07
N PRO A 31 -1.29 -6.28 -2.76
CA PRO A 31 -0.04 -6.72 -3.37
C PRO A 31 -0.22 -6.96 -4.87
N SER A 32 0.85 -6.73 -5.62
CA SER A 32 0.83 -7.00 -7.07
C SER A 32 0.75 -8.49 -7.37
N GLU A 33 1.28 -9.32 -6.47
CA GLU A 33 1.27 -10.78 -6.63
C GLU A 33 1.07 -11.44 -5.28
N VAL A 34 0.42 -12.61 -5.31
CA VAL A 34 0.35 -13.49 -4.15
C VAL A 34 0.80 -14.87 -4.63
N THR A 35 1.81 -15.44 -3.99
CA THR A 35 2.32 -16.77 -4.35
C THR A 35 1.34 -17.85 -3.93
N GLU A 36 1.57 -19.08 -4.41
CA GLU A 36 0.75 -20.24 -4.04
C GLU A 36 0.73 -20.45 -2.52
N GLY A 37 1.82 -20.13 -1.85
CA GLY A 37 1.90 -20.27 -0.39
C GLY A 37 1.24 -19.12 0.37
N GLY A 38 0.60 -18.18 -0.33
CA GLY A 38 -0.05 -17.04 0.30
C GLY A 38 0.88 -15.88 0.64
N ARG A 39 2.09 -15.91 0.10
CA ARG A 39 3.07 -14.86 0.35
C ARG A 39 2.78 -13.64 -0.52
N ARG A 40 2.67 -12.48 0.11
CA ARG A 40 2.41 -11.22 -0.60
C ARG A 40 3.70 -10.65 -1.18
N ILE A 41 3.63 -10.24 -2.44
CA ILE A 41 4.76 -9.61 -3.13
C ILE A 41 4.28 -8.27 -3.66
N TYR A 42 4.97 -7.21 -3.24
CA TYR A 42 4.68 -5.85 -3.66
C TYR A 42 5.74 -5.39 -4.65
N HIS A 43 5.36 -4.53 -5.56
CA HIS A 43 6.26 -3.97 -6.56
C HIS A 43 6.53 -2.49 -6.29
N GLU A 44 7.38 -1.88 -7.09
CA GLU A 44 7.72 -0.46 -6.99
C GLU A 44 6.47 0.42 -7.04
N SER A 45 5.52 0.08 -7.91
CA SER A 45 4.25 0.83 -8.02
C SER A 45 3.45 0.78 -6.73
N ASP A 46 3.53 -0.33 -5.99
CA ASP A 46 2.85 -0.45 -4.69
C ASP A 46 3.53 0.44 -3.66
N LEU A 47 4.85 0.55 -3.71
CA LEU A 47 5.59 1.43 -2.81
C LEU A 47 5.20 2.90 -3.07
N GLU A 48 5.14 3.30 -4.33
CA GLU A 48 4.71 4.65 -4.70
C GLU A 48 3.30 4.94 -4.19
N ARG A 49 2.40 3.97 -4.37
CA ARG A 49 1.02 4.09 -3.89
C ARG A 49 0.98 4.25 -2.37
N LEU A 50 1.77 3.46 -1.65
CA LEU A 50 1.85 3.55 -0.19
C LEU A 50 2.36 4.91 0.25
N GLN A 51 3.36 5.45 -0.44
CA GLN A 51 3.89 6.78 -0.14
C GLN A 51 2.84 7.86 -0.33
N VAL A 52 2.02 7.76 -1.38
CA VAL A 52 0.90 8.69 -1.60
C VAL A 52 -0.13 8.56 -0.49
N ILE A 53 -0.46 7.33 -0.09
CA ILE A 53 -1.40 7.09 1.00
C ILE A 53 -0.90 7.76 2.29
N CYS A 54 0.37 7.56 2.63
CA CYS A 54 0.96 8.15 3.82
C CYS A 54 0.92 9.68 3.77
N PHE A 55 1.23 10.25 2.62
CA PHE A 55 1.19 11.70 2.41
C PHE A 55 -0.22 12.24 2.66
N LEU A 56 -1.22 11.58 2.09
CA LEU A 56 -2.61 12.02 2.24
C LEU A 56 -3.09 11.87 3.70
N ARG A 57 -2.64 10.80 4.37
CA ARG A 57 -2.96 10.61 5.80
C ARG A 57 -2.37 11.73 6.66
N ASP A 58 -1.17 12.17 6.31
CA ASP A 58 -0.53 13.29 7.01
C ASP A 58 -1.30 14.60 6.82
N LEU A 59 -2.08 14.70 5.74
CA LEU A 59 -2.95 15.84 5.48
C LEU A 59 -4.36 15.63 6.04
N ASP A 60 -4.53 14.64 6.93
CA ASP A 60 -5.80 14.33 7.60
C ASP A 60 -6.89 13.79 6.67
N PHE A 61 -6.54 13.29 5.52
CA PHE A 61 -7.51 12.60 4.67
C PHE A 61 -7.91 11.27 5.32
N SER A 62 -9.20 10.97 5.31
CA SER A 62 -9.67 9.68 5.81
C SER A 62 -9.35 8.57 4.82
N ILE A 63 -9.37 7.32 5.30
CA ILE A 63 -9.17 6.15 4.43
C ILE A 63 -10.19 6.16 3.29
N LYS A 64 -11.45 6.50 3.61
CA LYS A 64 -12.52 6.57 2.61
C LYS A 64 -12.23 7.59 1.52
N GLN A 65 -11.74 8.77 1.92
CA GLN A 65 -11.37 9.82 0.99
C GLN A 65 -10.20 9.41 0.10
N ILE A 66 -9.22 8.73 0.69
CA ILE A 66 -8.05 8.24 -0.04
C ILE A 66 -8.47 7.19 -1.07
N GLN A 67 -9.34 6.26 -0.68
CA GLN A 67 -9.87 5.25 -1.59
C GLN A 67 -10.52 5.90 -2.82
N LYS A 68 -11.34 6.91 -2.57
CA LYS A 68 -12.04 7.61 -3.64
C LYS A 68 -11.07 8.30 -4.59
N LEU A 69 -10.08 8.99 -4.05
CA LEU A 69 -9.06 9.67 -4.87
C LEU A 69 -8.29 8.70 -5.74
N LEU A 70 -7.88 7.56 -5.17
CA LEU A 70 -7.10 6.57 -5.90
C LEU A 70 -7.93 5.89 -6.97
N GLN A 71 -9.22 5.68 -6.75
CA GLN A 71 -10.11 5.12 -7.75
C GLN A 71 -10.29 6.08 -8.94
N GLU A 72 -10.37 7.37 -8.68
CA GLU A 72 -10.53 8.36 -9.73
C GLU A 72 -9.31 8.42 -10.65
N GLU A 73 -8.12 8.18 -10.10
CA GLU A 73 -6.89 8.16 -10.89
C GLU A 73 -6.78 6.95 -11.81
N ASN A 74 -7.50 5.89 -11.52
CA ASN A 74 -7.42 4.62 -12.26
C ASN A 74 -8.38 4.52 -13.44
N ARG A 75 -8.88 5.60 -13.90
CA ARG A 75 -9.76 5.60 -15.07
C ARG A 75 -9.00 5.48 -16.38
#